data_f3be5cb2cab7ec1d28825610c2d7630e
#
_entry.id   f3be5cb2cab7ec1d28825610c2d7630e
#
_cell.length_a   1.000
_cell.length_b   1.000
_cell.length_c   1.000
_cell.angle_alpha   90.00
_cell.angle_beta   90.00
_cell.angle_gamma   90.00
#
_symmetry.space_group_name_H-M   'P 1'
#
loop_
_entity.id
_entity.type
_entity.pdbx_description
1 polymer ?
#
loop_
_entity_poly.entity_id
_entity_poly.type
_entity_poly.pdbx_seq_one_letter_code
_entity_poly.pdbx_strand_id
1 'polypeptide(L)'
;MADSKYNVVILTSGLSGSSVLAGLIARGGYWTGESTHKKPGEYETHENEELIRLNRRLFNEAGYAGNYTMEFSSEPFASLKGLQTSIDLQPYRDFIARCDQHRPWLWKDPRLWLTIYFWKDLLPLQNCRFVLITRSYFNCWVSQTLRRHIRSYGSMKRYEQSVRESLTAFLAAHGLQYLRLTYEDLIGKPELSINALNSFIGASLTPKDLAEIYSKPLNKAPNSSAPDLVKAVAIYLKNYSGRFDLVEKARAASAGR
;
A
#
# COMPACT_ATOMS: atom_id res chain seq x y z
N MET A 1 -17.53 13.92 24.66
CA MET A 1 -16.35 13.01 24.68
C MET A 1 -15.65 13.19 23.35
N ALA A 2 -14.39 13.60 23.33
CA ALA A 2 -13.65 13.66 22.07
C ALA A 2 -13.58 12.23 21.54
N ASP A 3 -14.16 11.98 20.35
CA ASP A 3 -14.04 10.70 19.67
C ASP A 3 -12.56 10.37 19.54
N SER A 4 -12.12 9.31 20.20
CA SER A 4 -10.72 8.87 20.13
C SER A 4 -10.43 8.41 18.72
N LYS A 5 -9.51 9.09 18.03
CA LYS A 5 -9.05 8.67 16.71
C LYS A 5 -8.41 7.28 16.80
N TYR A 6 -8.70 6.43 15.85
CA TYR A 6 -8.11 5.09 15.75
C TYR A 6 -6.78 5.14 14.99
N ASN A 7 -5.87 4.25 15.34
CA ASN A 7 -4.71 3.99 14.49
C ASN A 7 -5.16 3.41 13.14
N VAL A 8 -4.48 3.73 12.06
CA VAL A 8 -4.90 3.34 10.71
C VAL A 8 -3.83 2.53 10.00
N VAL A 9 -4.25 1.45 9.37
CA VAL A 9 -3.41 0.63 8.47
C VAL A 9 -4.02 0.65 7.08
N ILE A 10 -3.28 1.21 6.11
CA ILE A 10 -3.68 1.17 4.70
C ILE A 10 -3.13 -0.10 4.06
N LEU A 11 -4.04 -0.94 3.56
CA LEU A 11 -3.73 -2.16 2.81
C LEU A 11 -3.93 -1.92 1.32
N THR A 12 -2.97 -2.38 0.52
CA THR A 12 -2.92 -2.11 -0.93
C THR A 12 -1.94 -3.03 -1.64
N SER A 13 -2.18 -3.30 -2.91
CA SER A 13 -1.22 -3.94 -3.82
C SER A 13 -0.08 -3.02 -4.30
N GLY A 14 -0.18 -1.72 -3.99
CA GLY A 14 0.67 -0.67 -4.54
C GLY A 14 0.10 -0.03 -5.82
N LEU A 15 0.56 1.18 -6.13
CA LEU A 15 0.15 1.97 -7.30
C LEU A 15 -1.37 2.22 -7.45
N SER A 16 -2.12 2.04 -6.36
CA SER A 16 -3.58 2.17 -6.27
C SER A 16 -4.04 3.53 -5.72
N GLY A 17 -3.15 4.52 -5.61
CA GLY A 17 -3.46 5.83 -5.02
C GLY A 17 -3.28 5.88 -3.50
N SER A 18 -2.68 4.87 -2.90
CA SER A 18 -2.48 4.79 -1.44
C SER A 18 -1.63 5.93 -0.86
N SER A 19 -0.73 6.54 -1.63
CA SER A 19 0.03 7.73 -1.18
C SER A 19 -0.87 8.97 -1.07
N VAL A 20 -1.86 9.10 -1.94
CA VAL A 20 -2.85 10.19 -1.86
C VAL A 20 -3.72 10.01 -0.61
N LEU A 21 -4.22 8.80 -0.40
CA LEU A 21 -5.01 8.49 0.79
C LEU A 21 -4.19 8.67 2.08
N ALA A 22 -2.93 8.22 2.09
CA ALA A 22 -2.06 8.38 3.25
C ALA A 22 -1.77 9.86 3.55
N GLY A 23 -1.53 10.67 2.52
CA GLY A 23 -1.37 12.12 2.66
C GLY A 23 -2.63 12.78 3.21
N LEU A 24 -3.81 12.36 2.74
CA LEU A 24 -5.09 12.86 3.25
C LEU A 24 -5.25 12.55 4.74
N ILE A 25 -4.99 11.30 5.15
CA ILE A 25 -5.10 10.90 6.56
C ILE A 25 -4.06 11.63 7.42
N ALA A 26 -2.82 11.81 6.91
CA ALA A 26 -1.77 12.55 7.62
C ALA A 26 -2.17 14.01 7.91
N ARG A 27 -2.93 14.67 7.00
CA ARG A 27 -3.53 16.00 7.24
C ARG A 27 -4.46 16.02 8.47
N GLY A 28 -5.07 14.90 8.78
CA GLY A 28 -5.87 14.73 9.99
C GLY A 28 -5.06 14.63 11.29
N GLY A 29 -3.74 14.85 11.25
CA GLY A 29 -2.86 14.79 12.41
C GLY A 29 -2.41 13.37 12.76
N TYR A 30 -2.42 12.45 11.79
CA TYR A 30 -1.88 11.10 11.98
C TYR A 30 -0.36 11.10 11.79
N TRP A 31 0.33 10.52 12.76
CA TRP A 31 1.77 10.35 12.69
C TRP A 31 2.15 9.27 11.68
N THR A 32 3.07 9.58 10.77
CA THR A 32 3.50 8.69 9.69
C THR A 32 4.94 8.19 9.85
N GLY A 33 5.60 8.58 10.93
CA GLY A 33 7.01 8.25 11.24
C GLY A 33 7.86 9.48 11.46
N GLU A 34 9.04 9.30 12.06
CA GLU A 34 10.05 10.35 12.19
C GLU A 34 10.59 10.76 10.82
N SER A 35 10.72 9.78 9.93
CA SER A 35 11.07 9.97 8.54
C SER A 35 10.17 9.16 7.63
N THR A 36 9.87 9.70 6.46
CA THR A 36 8.99 9.09 5.47
C THR A 36 9.67 9.02 4.12
N HIS A 37 9.43 7.93 3.41
CA HIS A 37 10.03 7.70 2.11
C HIS A 37 9.52 8.71 1.08
N LYS A 38 10.48 9.46 0.49
CA LYS A 38 10.24 10.37 -0.62
C LYS A 38 10.87 9.82 -1.89
N LYS A 39 10.12 9.83 -2.95
CA LYS A 39 10.69 9.53 -4.27
C LYS A 39 11.44 10.75 -4.77
N PRO A 40 12.73 10.61 -5.18
CA PRO A 40 13.51 11.73 -5.68
C PRO A 40 12.79 12.46 -6.81
N GLY A 41 12.63 13.80 -6.65
CA GLY A 41 11.98 14.68 -7.64
C GLY A 41 10.48 14.43 -7.85
N GLU A 42 9.84 13.57 -7.04
CA GLU A 42 8.43 13.24 -7.17
C GLU A 42 7.62 13.78 -5.98
N TYR A 43 7.19 12.90 -5.09
CA TYR A 43 6.24 13.22 -4.04
C TYR A 43 6.49 12.41 -2.77
N GLU A 44 5.94 12.92 -1.69
CA GLU A 44 5.87 12.23 -0.40
C GLU A 44 4.99 10.98 -0.52
N THR A 45 5.52 9.83 -0.11
CA THR A 45 4.73 8.58 -0.14
C THR A 45 3.99 8.31 1.16
N HIS A 46 4.36 9.00 2.25
CA HIS A 46 3.89 8.77 3.61
C HIS A 46 4.13 7.33 4.08
N GLU A 47 5.17 6.69 3.57
CA GLU A 47 5.65 5.39 4.03
C GLU A 47 6.69 5.62 5.12
N ASN A 48 6.44 5.14 6.33
CA ASN A 48 7.40 5.20 7.42
C ASN A 48 8.66 4.42 7.05
N GLU A 49 9.82 5.07 7.04
CA GLU A 49 11.08 4.44 6.62
C GLU A 49 11.50 3.28 7.53
N GLU A 50 11.18 3.35 8.81
CA GLU A 50 11.46 2.25 9.72
C GLU A 50 10.55 1.05 9.45
N LEU A 51 9.26 1.26 9.17
CA LEU A 51 8.35 0.19 8.75
C LEU A 51 8.84 -0.47 7.46
N ILE A 52 9.31 0.32 6.50
CA ILE A 52 9.92 -0.20 5.27
C ILE A 52 11.11 -1.09 5.59
N ARG A 53 12.02 -0.62 6.45
CA ARG A 53 13.23 -1.36 6.86
C ARG A 53 12.87 -2.67 7.53
N LEU A 54 11.92 -2.66 8.45
CA LEU A 54 11.44 -3.85 9.15
C LEU A 54 10.74 -4.83 8.20
N ASN A 55 9.89 -4.34 7.29
CA ASN A 55 9.24 -5.20 6.29
C ASN A 55 10.24 -5.84 5.32
N ARG A 56 11.31 -5.13 4.93
CA ARG A 56 12.40 -5.71 4.14
C ARG A 56 13.16 -6.78 4.92
N ARG A 57 13.43 -6.53 6.20
CA ARG A 57 14.05 -7.53 7.07
C ARG A 57 13.21 -8.79 7.17
N LEU A 58 11.88 -8.67 7.31
CA LEU A 58 10.97 -9.81 7.30
C LEU A 58 11.03 -10.62 5.99
N PHE A 59 11.17 -9.95 4.85
CA PHE A 59 11.35 -10.64 3.57
C PHE A 59 12.65 -11.45 3.53
N ASN A 60 13.74 -10.87 4.00
CA ASN A 60 15.03 -11.56 4.06
C ASN A 60 14.97 -12.76 5.01
N GLU A 61 14.44 -12.60 6.23
CA GLU A 61 14.29 -13.66 7.22
C GLU A 61 13.34 -14.78 6.76
N ALA A 62 12.30 -14.44 5.98
CA ALA A 62 11.38 -15.42 5.41
C ALA A 62 11.90 -16.07 4.12
N GLY A 63 13.09 -15.70 3.63
CA GLY A 63 13.63 -16.18 2.35
C GLY A 63 12.79 -15.76 1.14
N TYR A 64 12.06 -14.62 1.22
CA TYR A 64 11.20 -14.16 0.13
C TYR A 64 12.01 -13.54 -1.00
N ALA A 65 12.13 -14.26 -2.12
CA ALA A 65 12.83 -13.82 -3.34
C ALA A 65 11.88 -13.27 -4.43
N GLY A 66 10.57 -13.25 -4.18
CA GLY A 66 9.56 -12.79 -5.16
C GLY A 66 9.50 -11.29 -5.33
N ASN A 67 8.80 -10.85 -6.35
CA ASN A 67 8.50 -9.43 -6.58
C ASN A 67 7.12 -9.08 -6.05
N TYR A 68 7.03 -8.58 -4.82
CA TYR A 68 5.78 -8.22 -4.13
C TYR A 68 4.94 -7.16 -4.85
N THR A 69 5.49 -6.45 -5.85
CA THR A 69 4.76 -5.46 -6.64
C THR A 69 4.22 -6.00 -7.95
N MET A 70 4.64 -7.19 -8.36
CA MET A 70 4.30 -7.77 -9.65
C MET A 70 3.75 -9.18 -9.58
N GLU A 71 4.03 -9.93 -8.52
CA GLU A 71 3.69 -11.34 -8.39
C GLU A 71 2.95 -11.59 -7.09
N PHE A 72 1.92 -12.43 -7.16
CA PHE A 72 1.25 -12.95 -5.98
C PHE A 72 1.69 -14.40 -5.76
N SER A 73 2.14 -14.68 -4.55
CA SER A 73 2.28 -16.03 -4.02
C SER A 73 1.78 -16.06 -2.57
N SER A 74 1.11 -17.12 -2.19
CA SER A 74 0.73 -17.39 -0.81
C SER A 74 1.79 -18.17 -0.03
N GLU A 75 2.81 -18.71 -0.69
CA GLU A 75 3.91 -19.46 -0.06
C GLU A 75 4.59 -18.70 1.08
N PRO A 76 4.89 -17.38 0.95
CA PRO A 76 5.53 -16.63 2.02
C PRO A 76 4.70 -16.48 3.29
N PHE A 77 3.38 -16.68 3.24
CA PHE A 77 2.52 -16.48 4.41
C PHE A 77 2.87 -17.42 5.56
N ALA A 78 3.17 -18.68 5.27
CA ALA A 78 3.56 -19.66 6.29
C ALA A 78 4.92 -19.29 6.90
N SER A 79 5.89 -18.95 6.06
CA SER A 79 7.22 -18.52 6.52
C SER A 79 7.12 -17.26 7.38
N LEU A 80 6.38 -16.23 6.93
CA LEU A 80 6.18 -14.99 7.69
C LEU A 80 5.51 -15.24 9.05
N LYS A 81 4.53 -16.13 9.13
CA LYS A 81 3.93 -16.54 10.41
C LYS A 81 4.93 -17.24 11.31
N GLY A 82 5.76 -18.12 10.74
CA GLY A 82 6.78 -18.88 11.47
C GLY A 82 7.86 -18.02 12.10
N LEU A 83 8.11 -16.81 11.58
CA LEU A 83 9.12 -15.90 12.12
C LEU A 83 8.86 -15.48 13.58
N GLN A 84 7.62 -15.54 14.04
CA GLN A 84 7.27 -15.21 15.44
C GLN A 84 8.05 -16.03 16.48
N THR A 85 8.49 -17.23 16.12
CA THR A 85 9.21 -18.14 17.02
C THR A 85 10.69 -18.29 16.68
N SER A 86 11.16 -17.70 15.59
CA SER A 86 12.52 -17.96 15.06
C SER A 86 13.43 -16.73 15.01
N ILE A 87 12.88 -15.52 15.20
CA ILE A 87 13.68 -14.28 15.18
C ILE A 87 13.51 -13.48 16.47
N ASP A 88 14.46 -12.56 16.71
CA ASP A 88 14.31 -11.56 17.77
C ASP A 88 13.18 -10.58 17.44
N LEU A 89 12.14 -10.57 18.27
CA LEU A 89 10.96 -9.73 18.12
C LEU A 89 11.14 -8.33 18.74
N GLN A 90 12.21 -8.09 19.50
CA GLN A 90 12.37 -6.84 20.24
C GLN A 90 12.37 -5.61 19.31
N PRO A 91 13.07 -5.58 18.17
CA PRO A 91 13.05 -4.42 17.27
C PRO A 91 11.65 -4.08 16.74
N TYR A 92 10.81 -5.10 16.55
CA TYR A 92 9.42 -4.93 16.08
C TYR A 92 8.52 -4.39 17.19
N ARG A 93 8.69 -4.88 18.43
CA ARG A 93 7.96 -4.39 19.61
C ARG A 93 8.35 -2.95 19.93
N ASP A 94 9.63 -2.60 19.87
CA ASP A 94 10.13 -1.25 20.10
C ASP A 94 9.56 -0.27 19.06
N PHE A 95 9.46 -0.71 17.80
CA PHE A 95 8.83 0.10 16.76
C PHE A 95 7.34 0.37 17.05
N ILE A 96 6.58 -0.65 17.45
CA ILE A 96 5.17 -0.48 17.84
C ILE A 96 5.06 0.44 19.03
N ALA A 97 5.91 0.30 20.04
CA ALA A 97 5.91 1.15 21.23
C ALA A 97 6.16 2.63 20.87
N ARG A 98 7.09 2.90 19.93
CA ARG A 98 7.29 4.27 19.42
C ARG A 98 6.07 4.77 18.65
N CYS A 99 5.45 3.98 17.81
CA CYS A 99 4.20 4.37 17.14
C CYS A 99 3.13 4.74 18.17
N ASP A 100 3.01 3.96 19.24
CA ASP A 100 2.00 4.17 20.28
C ASP A 100 2.25 5.43 21.13
N GLN A 101 3.47 5.95 21.18
CA GLN A 101 3.78 7.26 21.77
C GLN A 101 3.26 8.43 20.92
N HIS A 102 2.99 8.18 19.64
CA HIS A 102 2.55 9.19 18.67
C HIS A 102 1.12 8.91 18.15
N ARG A 103 0.22 8.38 18.98
CA ARG A 103 -1.18 8.14 18.57
C ARG A 103 -1.93 9.42 18.22
N PRO A 104 -2.78 9.40 17.16
CA PRO A 104 -3.01 8.29 16.23
C PRO A 104 -1.92 8.17 15.18
N TRP A 105 -1.49 6.95 14.90
CA TRP A 105 -0.52 6.71 13.84
C TRP A 105 -1.15 6.07 12.58
N LEU A 106 -0.45 6.22 11.46
CA LEU A 106 -0.80 5.67 10.17
C LEU A 106 0.32 4.79 9.64
N TRP A 107 0.00 3.55 9.31
CA TRP A 107 0.88 2.67 8.56
C TRP A 107 0.42 2.53 7.11
N LYS A 108 1.33 2.79 6.20
CA LYS A 108 1.14 2.57 4.77
C LYS A 108 2.45 2.08 4.19
N ASP A 109 2.48 0.86 3.72
CA ASP A 109 3.58 0.25 2.97
C ASP A 109 2.99 -0.81 2.02
N PRO A 110 3.32 -0.81 0.72
CA PRO A 110 2.82 -1.83 -0.21
C PRO A 110 3.18 -3.27 0.19
N ARG A 111 4.23 -3.47 0.99
CA ARG A 111 4.65 -4.80 1.49
C ARG A 111 3.68 -5.39 2.51
N LEU A 112 2.84 -4.56 3.12
CA LEU A 112 1.89 -4.99 4.16
C LEU A 112 0.90 -6.04 3.67
N TRP A 113 0.63 -6.16 2.37
CA TRP A 113 -0.23 -7.25 1.91
C TRP A 113 0.37 -8.64 2.19
N LEU A 114 1.71 -8.74 2.34
CA LEU A 114 2.42 -9.93 2.79
C LEU A 114 2.73 -9.88 4.28
N THR A 115 3.38 -8.82 4.73
CA THR A 115 3.96 -8.75 6.08
C THR A 115 2.92 -8.59 7.18
N ILE A 116 1.66 -8.25 6.85
CA ILE A 116 0.57 -8.20 7.81
C ILE A 116 0.34 -9.57 8.51
N TYR A 117 0.69 -10.67 7.85
CA TYR A 117 0.62 -12.01 8.42
C TYR A 117 1.64 -12.25 9.55
N PHE A 118 2.73 -11.46 9.58
CA PHE A 118 3.64 -11.38 10.72
C PHE A 118 3.14 -10.37 11.76
N TRP A 119 2.81 -9.14 11.32
CA TRP A 119 2.45 -8.05 12.21
C TRP A 119 1.19 -8.32 13.05
N LYS A 120 0.30 -9.16 12.58
CA LYS A 120 -0.99 -9.48 13.24
C LYS A 120 -0.84 -10.00 14.67
N ASP A 121 0.27 -10.67 14.97
CA ASP A 121 0.51 -11.27 16.28
C ASP A 121 1.20 -10.30 17.26
N LEU A 122 1.65 -9.15 16.78
CA LEU A 122 2.27 -8.08 17.57
C LEU A 122 1.38 -6.87 17.73
N LEU A 123 0.51 -6.60 16.76
CA LEU A 123 -0.39 -5.44 16.77
C LEU A 123 -1.68 -5.72 17.55
N PRO A 124 -2.16 -4.76 18.33
CA PRO A 124 -3.53 -4.81 18.90
C PRO A 124 -4.54 -4.51 17.78
N LEU A 125 -4.79 -5.50 16.91
CA LEU A 125 -5.58 -5.34 15.68
C LEU A 125 -6.95 -4.68 15.91
N GLN A 126 -7.59 -4.94 17.06
CA GLN A 126 -8.90 -4.39 17.41
C GLN A 126 -8.86 -2.86 17.64
N ASN A 127 -7.69 -2.32 17.95
CA ASN A 127 -7.47 -0.88 18.13
C ASN A 127 -7.06 -0.18 16.83
N CYS A 128 -6.97 -0.93 15.73
CA CYS A 128 -6.64 -0.43 14.41
C CYS A 128 -7.87 -0.39 13.50
N ARG A 129 -7.92 0.59 12.62
CA ARG A 129 -8.85 0.66 11.49
C ARG A 129 -8.11 0.33 10.20
N PHE A 130 -8.66 -0.58 9.43
CA PHE A 130 -8.06 -1.02 8.19
C PHE A 130 -8.75 -0.33 7.01
N VAL A 131 -7.98 0.29 6.13
CA VAL A 131 -8.50 0.87 4.90
C VAL A 131 -7.91 0.12 3.72
N LEU A 132 -8.75 -0.60 2.98
CA LEU A 132 -8.36 -1.30 1.75
C LEU A 132 -8.61 -0.37 0.57
N ILE A 133 -7.54 0.22 0.04
CA ILE A 133 -7.62 1.05 -1.15
C ILE A 133 -7.27 0.25 -2.40
N THR A 134 -8.17 0.34 -3.38
CA THR A 134 -8.05 -0.34 -4.68
C THR A 134 -8.18 0.65 -5.82
N ARG A 135 -7.84 0.22 -7.01
CA ARG A 135 -8.00 0.97 -8.25
C ARG A 135 -8.55 0.05 -9.33
N SER A 136 -9.19 0.58 -10.38
CA SER A 136 -9.61 -0.24 -11.51
C SER A 136 -8.42 -0.94 -12.15
N TYR A 137 -8.59 -2.18 -12.58
CA TYR A 137 -7.49 -2.95 -13.17
C TYR A 137 -6.89 -2.25 -14.39
N PHE A 138 -7.74 -1.60 -15.20
CA PHE A 138 -7.29 -0.87 -16.36
C PHE A 138 -6.37 0.30 -16.00
N ASN A 139 -6.79 1.14 -15.06
CA ASN A 139 -6.00 2.27 -14.58
C ASN A 139 -4.72 1.83 -13.86
N CYS A 140 -4.76 0.71 -13.14
CA CYS A 140 -3.56 0.07 -12.58
C CYS A 140 -2.58 -0.31 -13.68
N TRP A 141 -3.03 -1.00 -14.73
CA TRP A 141 -2.18 -1.45 -15.83
C TRP A 141 -1.52 -0.26 -16.56
N VAL A 142 -2.29 0.77 -16.89
CA VAL A 142 -1.76 2.00 -17.51
C VAL A 142 -0.70 2.63 -16.61
N SER A 143 -1.02 2.86 -15.34
CA SER A 143 -0.12 3.49 -14.37
C SER A 143 1.17 2.70 -14.15
N GLN A 144 1.08 1.37 -14.04
CA GLN A 144 2.22 0.49 -13.88
C GLN A 144 3.11 0.47 -15.13
N THR A 145 2.51 0.38 -16.32
CA THR A 145 3.24 0.36 -17.58
C THR A 145 3.98 1.68 -17.82
N LEU A 146 3.36 2.81 -17.53
CA LEU A 146 4.02 4.13 -17.60
C LEU A 146 5.24 4.21 -16.65
N ARG A 147 5.23 3.48 -15.55
CA ARG A 147 6.34 3.37 -14.57
C ARG A 147 7.31 2.22 -14.87
N ARG A 148 7.20 1.63 -16.07
CA ARG A 148 8.07 0.53 -16.54
C ARG A 148 7.90 -0.80 -15.80
N HIS A 149 6.79 -0.99 -15.10
CA HIS A 149 6.37 -2.30 -14.62
C HIS A 149 5.67 -3.04 -15.77
N ILE A 150 6.45 -3.64 -16.66
CA ILE A 150 5.95 -4.19 -17.92
C ILE A 150 5.41 -5.60 -17.73
N ARG A 151 4.10 -5.75 -17.84
CA ARG A 151 3.41 -7.04 -17.80
C ARG A 151 2.10 -6.97 -18.59
N SER A 152 1.56 -8.12 -19.01
CA SER A 152 0.27 -8.16 -19.70
C SER A 152 -0.86 -7.70 -18.76
N TYR A 153 -1.92 -7.15 -19.37
CA TYR A 153 -3.12 -6.77 -18.63
C TYR A 153 -3.70 -7.94 -17.81
N GLY A 154 -3.75 -9.15 -18.41
CA GLY A 154 -4.26 -10.34 -17.72
C GLY A 154 -3.40 -10.75 -16.52
N SER A 155 -2.07 -10.66 -16.62
CA SER A 155 -1.17 -10.94 -15.49
C SER A 155 -1.35 -9.91 -14.36
N MET A 156 -1.44 -8.63 -14.72
CA MET A 156 -1.69 -7.56 -13.75
C MET A 156 -3.04 -7.73 -13.06
N LYS A 157 -4.10 -8.03 -13.82
CA LYS A 157 -5.43 -8.26 -13.27
C LYS A 157 -5.44 -9.42 -12.25
N ARG A 158 -4.80 -10.55 -12.58
CA ARG A 158 -4.68 -11.68 -11.66
C ARG A 158 -3.96 -11.31 -10.37
N TYR A 159 -2.83 -10.61 -10.48
CA TYR A 159 -2.09 -10.13 -9.32
C TYR A 159 -2.95 -9.25 -8.40
N GLU A 160 -3.55 -8.19 -8.95
CA GLU A 160 -4.40 -7.26 -8.20
C GLU A 160 -5.60 -7.97 -7.54
N GLN A 161 -6.21 -8.90 -8.27
CA GLN A 161 -7.32 -9.70 -7.77
C GLN A 161 -6.87 -10.59 -6.61
N SER A 162 -5.77 -11.33 -6.78
CA SER A 162 -5.26 -12.25 -5.74
C SER A 162 -4.84 -11.51 -4.48
N VAL A 163 -4.15 -10.36 -4.60
CA VAL A 163 -3.80 -9.53 -3.43
C VAL A 163 -5.08 -9.04 -2.72
N ARG A 164 -6.07 -8.56 -3.46
CA ARG A 164 -7.34 -8.08 -2.90
C ARG A 164 -8.10 -9.19 -2.19
N GLU A 165 -8.21 -10.37 -2.78
CA GLU A 165 -8.87 -11.54 -2.20
C GLU A 165 -8.14 -12.00 -0.93
N SER A 166 -6.80 -12.07 -0.95
CA SER A 166 -5.98 -12.44 0.21
C SER A 166 -6.17 -11.47 1.37
N LEU A 167 -6.15 -10.16 1.11
CA LEU A 167 -6.38 -9.14 2.15
C LEU A 167 -7.80 -9.20 2.70
N THR A 168 -8.80 -9.39 1.85
CA THR A 168 -10.19 -9.53 2.29
C THR A 168 -10.37 -10.78 3.15
N ALA A 169 -9.77 -11.90 2.76
CA ALA A 169 -9.79 -13.13 3.53
C ALA A 169 -9.08 -12.97 4.88
N PHE A 170 -7.94 -12.28 4.91
CA PHE A 170 -7.23 -11.95 6.14
C PHE A 170 -8.11 -11.15 7.11
N LEU A 171 -8.72 -10.07 6.62
CA LEU A 171 -9.58 -9.20 7.44
C LEU A 171 -10.79 -9.96 7.99
N ALA A 172 -11.43 -10.79 7.16
CA ALA A 172 -12.56 -11.62 7.56
C ALA A 172 -12.16 -12.69 8.60
N ALA A 173 -11.03 -13.38 8.39
CA ALA A 173 -10.54 -14.42 9.30
C ALA A 173 -10.21 -13.90 10.70
N HIS A 174 -9.90 -12.61 10.83
CA HIS A 174 -9.62 -11.95 12.12
C HIS A 174 -10.78 -11.11 12.65
N GLY A 175 -11.97 -11.15 12.02
CA GLY A 175 -13.14 -10.37 12.44
C GLY A 175 -12.91 -8.85 12.41
N LEU A 176 -12.03 -8.36 11.54
CA LEU A 176 -11.61 -6.96 11.50
C LEU A 176 -12.56 -6.13 10.62
N GLN A 177 -13.00 -5.02 11.18
CA GLN A 177 -13.74 -4.04 10.39
C GLN A 177 -12.79 -3.29 9.46
N TYR A 178 -13.21 -3.07 8.22
CA TYR A 178 -12.43 -2.32 7.26
C TYR A 178 -13.30 -1.47 6.35
N LEU A 179 -12.76 -0.35 5.92
CA LEU A 179 -13.34 0.51 4.89
C LEU A 179 -12.71 0.16 3.55
N ARG A 180 -13.54 -0.15 2.55
CA ARG A 180 -13.11 -0.29 1.17
C ARG A 180 -13.28 1.03 0.44
N LEU A 181 -12.18 1.54 -0.13
CA LEU A 181 -12.19 2.72 -0.99
C LEU A 181 -11.63 2.36 -2.37
N THR A 182 -12.16 3.00 -3.40
CA THR A 182 -11.50 3.01 -4.72
C THR A 182 -10.83 4.36 -4.93
N TYR A 183 -9.72 4.37 -5.64
CA TYR A 183 -9.05 5.62 -6.01
C TYR A 183 -9.99 6.50 -6.86
N GLU A 184 -10.73 5.88 -7.75
CA GLU A 184 -11.70 6.55 -8.62
C GLU A 184 -12.79 7.30 -7.82
N ASP A 185 -13.34 6.66 -6.76
CA ASP A 185 -14.34 7.30 -5.91
C ASP A 185 -13.71 8.37 -5.02
N LEU A 186 -12.52 8.14 -4.49
CA LEU A 186 -11.80 9.13 -3.67
C LEU A 186 -11.61 10.46 -4.44
N ILE A 187 -11.31 10.36 -5.74
CA ILE A 187 -11.07 11.54 -6.58
C ILE A 187 -12.33 12.05 -7.24
N GLY A 188 -13.19 11.16 -7.73
CA GLY A 188 -14.42 11.54 -8.46
C GLY A 188 -15.61 11.91 -7.58
N LYS A 189 -15.62 11.41 -6.33
CA LYS A 189 -16.68 11.64 -5.34
C LYS A 189 -16.07 11.95 -3.96
N PRO A 190 -15.25 13.00 -3.85
CA PRO A 190 -14.44 13.24 -2.66
C PRO A 190 -15.27 13.39 -1.38
N GLU A 191 -16.40 14.09 -1.43
CA GLU A 191 -17.27 14.31 -0.26
C GLU A 191 -17.77 12.98 0.33
N LEU A 192 -18.28 12.08 -0.50
CA LEU A 192 -18.78 10.78 -0.06
C LEU A 192 -17.66 9.91 0.54
N SER A 193 -16.52 9.85 -0.16
CA SER A 193 -15.38 9.05 0.26
C SER A 193 -14.76 9.56 1.55
N ILE A 194 -14.64 10.88 1.70
CA ILE A 194 -14.07 11.54 2.88
C ILE A 194 -15.02 11.42 4.07
N ASN A 195 -16.33 11.59 3.88
CA ASN A 195 -17.31 11.42 4.95
C ASN A 195 -17.30 9.97 5.48
N ALA A 196 -17.26 8.98 4.58
CA ALA A 196 -17.12 7.57 4.99
C ALA A 196 -15.81 7.32 5.75
N LEU A 197 -14.70 7.90 5.28
CA LEU A 197 -13.40 7.79 5.94
C LEU A 197 -13.44 8.44 7.33
N ASN A 198 -13.93 9.67 7.45
CA ASN A 198 -14.05 10.41 8.71
C ASN A 198 -14.84 9.62 9.76
N SER A 199 -16.02 9.12 9.36
CA SER A 199 -16.85 8.30 10.26
C SER A 199 -16.16 7.02 10.69
N PHE A 200 -15.32 6.44 9.82
CA PHE A 200 -14.65 5.17 10.10
C PHE A 200 -13.42 5.32 11.00
N ILE A 201 -12.63 6.39 10.83
CA ILE A 201 -11.36 6.58 11.56
C ILE A 201 -11.43 7.63 12.68
N GLY A 202 -12.57 8.31 12.84
CA GLY A 202 -12.73 9.40 13.82
C GLY A 202 -11.98 10.68 13.45
N ALA A 203 -11.94 11.04 12.14
CA ALA A 203 -11.26 12.23 11.65
C ALA A 203 -12.24 13.32 11.19
N SER A 204 -11.72 14.50 10.85
CA SER A 204 -12.47 15.65 10.34
C SER A 204 -11.81 16.21 9.08
N LEU A 205 -11.55 15.32 8.11
CA LEU A 205 -10.95 15.66 6.83
C LEU A 205 -11.95 16.31 5.90
N THR A 206 -11.47 17.14 4.99
CA THR A 206 -12.29 17.86 4.02
C THR A 206 -11.82 17.62 2.58
N PRO A 207 -12.67 17.88 1.57
CA PRO A 207 -12.24 17.88 0.17
C PRO A 207 -11.10 18.87 -0.12
N LYS A 208 -11.00 19.96 0.65
CA LYS A 208 -9.90 20.92 0.56
C LYS A 208 -8.55 20.26 0.95
N ASP A 209 -8.55 19.48 2.02
CA ASP A 209 -7.35 18.73 2.43
C ASP A 209 -6.86 17.79 1.33
N LEU A 210 -7.81 17.10 0.66
CA LEU A 210 -7.48 16.27 -0.49
C LEU A 210 -6.91 17.10 -1.66
N ALA A 211 -7.48 18.24 -1.96
CA ALA A 211 -7.04 19.12 -3.05
C ALA A 211 -5.60 19.65 -2.81
N GLU A 212 -5.23 19.91 -1.57
CA GLU A 212 -3.90 20.40 -1.19
C GLU A 212 -2.79 19.33 -1.30
N ILE A 213 -3.15 18.04 -1.18
CA ILE A 213 -2.19 16.94 -1.35
C ILE A 213 -1.81 16.75 -2.80
N TYR A 214 -2.67 17.11 -3.72
CA TYR A 214 -2.41 17.06 -5.13
C TYR A 214 -1.39 18.10 -5.58
N SER A 215 -0.13 17.88 -5.21
CA SER A 215 0.99 18.50 -5.87
C SER A 215 1.40 17.67 -7.10
N LYS A 216 1.94 18.33 -8.14
CA LYS A 216 2.63 17.58 -9.19
C LYS A 216 3.70 16.69 -8.53
N PRO A 217 3.87 15.42 -8.92
CA PRO A 217 3.39 14.76 -10.13
C PRO A 217 2.24 13.76 -9.92
N LEU A 218 1.47 13.86 -8.84
CA LEU A 218 0.35 12.95 -8.60
C LEU A 218 -0.73 13.13 -9.67
N ASN A 219 -1.21 12.03 -10.23
CA ASN A 219 -2.29 12.07 -11.21
C ASN A 219 -3.60 12.45 -10.51
N LYS A 220 -4.18 13.59 -10.92
CA LYS A 220 -5.41 14.17 -10.36
C LYS A 220 -6.69 13.65 -11.00
N ALA A 221 -6.58 12.83 -12.04
CA ALA A 221 -7.73 12.28 -12.72
C ALA A 221 -8.14 10.92 -12.11
N PRO A 222 -9.42 10.64 -11.91
CA PRO A 222 -9.88 9.34 -11.46
C PRO A 222 -9.53 8.24 -12.45
N ASN A 223 -9.56 8.57 -13.75
CA ASN A 223 -9.25 7.64 -14.84
C ASN A 223 -8.00 8.07 -15.62
N SER A 224 -7.34 7.09 -16.22
CA SER A 224 -6.23 7.34 -17.13
C SER A 224 -6.71 8.07 -18.38
N SER A 225 -5.95 9.06 -18.83
CA SER A 225 -6.29 9.83 -20.04
C SER A 225 -6.01 9.01 -21.32
N ALA A 226 -6.62 9.39 -22.45
CA ALA A 226 -6.33 8.78 -23.73
C ALA A 226 -4.84 8.88 -24.13
N PRO A 227 -4.14 10.02 -23.93
CA PRO A 227 -2.70 10.10 -24.14
C PRO A 227 -1.90 9.14 -23.27
N ASP A 228 -2.28 8.96 -21.98
CA ASP A 228 -1.62 8.01 -21.07
C ASP A 228 -1.77 6.58 -21.56
N LEU A 229 -2.95 6.23 -22.05
CA LEU A 229 -3.22 4.91 -22.63
C LEU A 229 -2.36 4.66 -23.88
N VAL A 230 -2.34 5.60 -24.83
CA VAL A 230 -1.52 5.49 -26.05
C VAL A 230 -0.04 5.32 -25.67
N LYS A 231 0.46 6.12 -24.75
CA LYS A 231 1.83 6.02 -24.25
C LYS A 231 2.10 4.67 -23.56
N ALA A 232 1.18 4.19 -22.73
CA ALA A 232 1.31 2.90 -22.07
C ALA A 232 1.35 1.75 -23.09
N VAL A 233 0.46 1.75 -24.10
CA VAL A 233 0.46 0.75 -25.18
C VAL A 233 1.78 0.78 -25.95
N ALA A 234 2.27 1.96 -26.34
CA ALA A 234 3.55 2.08 -27.03
C ALA A 234 4.73 1.54 -26.18
N ILE A 235 4.76 1.87 -24.89
CA ILE A 235 5.76 1.34 -23.96
C ILE A 235 5.66 -0.20 -23.86
N TYR A 236 4.45 -0.72 -23.73
CA TYR A 236 4.21 -2.16 -23.64
C TYR A 236 4.71 -2.88 -24.90
N LEU A 237 4.32 -2.41 -26.09
CA LEU A 237 4.71 -3.01 -27.35
C LEU A 237 6.24 -2.96 -27.56
N LYS A 238 6.86 -1.82 -27.28
CA LYS A 238 8.32 -1.66 -27.38
C LYS A 238 9.10 -2.65 -26.49
N ASN A 239 8.54 -3.02 -25.35
CA ASN A 239 9.20 -3.91 -24.39
C ASN A 239 8.59 -5.32 -24.39
N TYR A 240 7.72 -5.63 -25.36
CA TYR A 240 6.99 -6.89 -25.37
C TYR A 240 7.91 -8.11 -25.49
N SER A 241 8.94 -8.04 -26.32
CA SER A 241 9.93 -9.11 -26.49
C SER A 241 10.87 -9.26 -25.29
N GLY A 242 11.21 -8.14 -24.62
CA GLY A 242 12.10 -8.13 -23.45
C GLY A 242 11.40 -8.26 -22.10
N ARG A 243 10.09 -8.48 -22.07
CA ARG A 243 9.31 -8.50 -20.82
C ARG A 243 9.72 -9.55 -19.80
N PHE A 244 10.24 -10.68 -20.25
CA PHE A 244 10.75 -11.75 -19.40
C PHE A 244 12.11 -11.38 -18.80
N ASP A 245 13.00 -10.79 -19.60
CA ASP A 245 14.31 -10.33 -19.13
C ASP A 245 14.18 -9.21 -18.09
N LEU A 246 13.15 -8.36 -18.22
CA LEU A 246 12.87 -7.30 -17.24
C LEU A 246 12.37 -7.88 -15.91
N VAL A 247 11.59 -8.94 -15.94
CA VAL A 247 11.14 -9.66 -14.73
C VAL A 247 12.35 -10.33 -14.06
N GLU A 248 13.21 -11.00 -14.81
CA GLU A 248 14.42 -11.63 -14.28
C GLU A 248 15.41 -10.59 -13.72
N LYS A 249 15.62 -9.48 -14.44
CA LYS A 249 16.45 -8.36 -13.94
C LYS A 249 15.87 -7.74 -12.67
N ALA A 250 14.55 -7.61 -12.57
CA ALA A 250 13.90 -7.11 -11.36
C ALA A 250 14.06 -8.09 -10.19
N ARG A 251 13.96 -9.40 -10.44
CA ARG A 251 14.22 -10.46 -9.45
C ARG A 251 15.68 -10.43 -8.97
N ALA A 252 16.63 -10.35 -9.88
CA ALA A 252 18.05 -10.28 -9.55
C ALA A 252 18.40 -9.01 -8.75
N ALA A 253 17.80 -7.87 -9.09
CA ALA A 253 17.98 -6.62 -8.37
C ALA A 253 17.34 -6.62 -6.96
N SER A 254 16.30 -7.43 -6.73
CA SER A 254 15.69 -7.60 -5.40
C SER A 254 16.40 -8.63 -4.53
N ALA A 255 17.08 -9.60 -5.15
CA ALA A 255 17.87 -10.62 -4.43
C ALA A 255 19.27 -10.13 -4.03
N GLY A 256 19.79 -9.06 -4.65
CA GLY A 256 21.10 -8.47 -4.38
C GLY A 256 21.09 -7.26 -3.43
N ARG A 257 19.97 -7.01 -2.76
CA ARG A 257 19.78 -5.95 -1.76
C ARG A 257 19.15 -6.51 -0.50
#